data_2cfb038816004f42fb3a1d1f0917a0a5
#
_entry.id   2cfb038816004f42fb3a1d1f0917a0a5
#
_cell.length_a   1.000
_cell.length_b   1.000
_cell.length_c   1.000
_cell.angle_alpha   90.00
_cell.angle_beta   90.00
_cell.angle_gamma   90.00
#
_symmetry.space_group_name_H-M   'P 1'
#
loop_
_entity.id
_entity.type
_entity.pdbx_description
1 polymer ?
#
loop_
_entity_poly.entity_id
_entity_poly.type
_entity_poly.pdbx_seq_one_letter_code
_entity_poly.pdbx_strand_id
1 'polypeptide(L)'
;VLPRCAATKLLKLMISYNTVNVNMPPIKRRNNTAWVRRVAATYGKEVGEIAYIFCDDEKILEVNQQYLNHDYYTDIITFDYTEGNVLSGDLFISLDTVRTNAEQRNISYREELDRVIIHGILHLCGINDKGPGERQLMEAAENKALNLRDKA
;
A
#
# COMPACT_ATOMS: atom_id res chain seq x y z
N VAL A 1 -1.88 -27.99 18.31
CA VAL A 1 -1.93 -27.06 17.18
C VAL A 1 -1.33 -27.76 15.98
N LEU A 2 -2.15 -28.03 15.03
CA LEU A 2 -1.65 -28.58 13.78
C LEU A 2 -0.61 -27.62 13.22
N PRO A 3 0.58 -28.13 12.90
CA PRO A 3 1.51 -27.29 12.18
C PRO A 3 0.81 -26.82 10.92
N ARG A 4 0.66 -25.54 10.80
CA ARG A 4 0.17 -25.00 9.57
C ARG A 4 1.13 -25.50 8.50
N CYS A 5 0.61 -26.35 7.64
CA CYS A 5 1.45 -27.00 6.65
C CYS A 5 2.10 -25.96 5.73
N ALA A 6 3.10 -26.42 4.97
CA ALA A 6 3.82 -25.57 4.02
C ALA A 6 2.89 -24.79 3.09
N ALA A 7 1.74 -25.38 2.73
CA ALA A 7 0.75 -24.73 1.89
C ALA A 7 0.17 -23.45 2.54
N THR A 8 -0.15 -23.52 3.85
CA THR A 8 -0.63 -22.34 4.57
C THR A 8 0.43 -21.26 4.64
N LYS A 9 1.69 -21.66 4.84
CA LYS A 9 2.81 -20.73 4.86
C LYS A 9 3.00 -20.07 3.48
N LEU A 10 2.87 -20.85 2.40
CA LEU A 10 2.96 -20.32 1.04
C LEU A 10 1.83 -19.32 0.74
N LEU A 11 0.60 -19.60 1.20
CA LEU A 11 -0.51 -18.66 1.05
C LEU A 11 -0.24 -17.33 1.77
N LYS A 12 0.50 -17.35 2.88
CA LYS A 12 0.88 -16.15 3.63
C LYS A 12 1.95 -15.31 2.94
N LEU A 13 2.54 -15.78 1.85
CA LEU A 13 3.51 -15.03 1.05
C LEU A 13 2.85 -14.37 -0.16
N MET A 14 1.55 -14.09 -0.08
CA MET A 14 0.78 -13.56 -1.19
C MET A 14 0.30 -12.15 -0.93
N ILE A 15 0.32 -11.35 -2.01
CA ILE A 15 -0.37 -10.07 -2.03
C ILE A 15 -1.77 -10.33 -2.56
N SER A 16 -2.79 -9.91 -1.80
CA SER A 16 -4.18 -9.99 -2.24
C SER A 16 -4.71 -8.60 -2.60
N TYR A 17 -5.68 -8.58 -3.49
CA TYR A 17 -6.32 -7.35 -3.96
C TYR A 17 -7.82 -7.48 -3.77
N ASN A 18 -8.37 -6.59 -2.96
CA ASN A 18 -9.77 -6.65 -2.51
C ASN A 18 -10.45 -5.31 -2.73
N THR A 19 -11.76 -5.32 -2.79
CA THR A 19 -12.55 -4.09 -2.95
C THR A 19 -13.70 -4.05 -1.96
N VAL A 20 -14.03 -2.87 -1.49
CA VAL A 20 -15.22 -2.60 -0.67
C VAL A 20 -15.91 -1.36 -1.25
N ASN A 21 -17.12 -1.54 -1.75
CA ASN A 21 -17.95 -0.46 -2.32
C ASN A 21 -17.39 0.21 -3.57
N VAL A 22 -16.36 -0.35 -4.19
CA VAL A 22 -15.77 0.18 -5.43
C VAL A 22 -15.45 -0.97 -6.37
N ASN A 23 -15.24 -0.65 -7.63
CA ASN A 23 -14.71 -1.59 -8.60
C ASN A 23 -13.19 -1.65 -8.49
N MET A 24 -12.60 -2.76 -8.92
CA MET A 24 -11.14 -2.89 -8.95
C MET A 24 -10.56 -1.78 -9.83
N PRO A 25 -9.56 -1.04 -9.33
CA PRO A 25 -8.93 0.00 -10.14
C PRO A 25 -8.14 -0.60 -11.31
N PRO A 26 -7.77 0.22 -12.31
CA PRO A 26 -7.16 -0.28 -13.54
C PRO A 26 -5.69 -0.64 -13.36
N ILE A 27 -5.40 -1.57 -12.46
CA ILE A 27 -4.05 -2.09 -12.23
C ILE A 27 -3.94 -3.51 -12.75
N LYS A 28 -2.76 -3.85 -13.24
CA LYS A 28 -2.42 -5.23 -13.58
C LYS A 28 -1.84 -5.88 -12.33
N ARG A 29 -2.63 -6.72 -11.68
CA ARG A 29 -2.29 -7.26 -10.36
C ARG A 29 -0.96 -8.00 -10.34
N ARG A 30 -0.69 -8.80 -11.36
CA ARG A 30 0.57 -9.53 -11.46
C ARG A 30 1.77 -8.59 -11.57
N ASN A 31 1.65 -7.56 -12.40
CA ASN A 31 2.70 -6.56 -12.58
C ASN A 31 2.92 -5.75 -11.31
N ASN A 32 1.82 -5.40 -10.64
CA ASN A 32 1.89 -4.66 -9.38
C ASN A 32 2.60 -5.50 -8.29
N THR A 33 2.26 -6.77 -8.19
CA THR A 33 2.91 -7.69 -7.23
C THR A 33 4.41 -7.78 -7.50
N ALA A 34 4.80 -7.92 -8.76
CA ALA A 34 6.21 -7.99 -9.13
C ALA A 34 6.94 -6.68 -8.78
N TRP A 35 6.30 -5.56 -9.05
CA TRP A 35 6.85 -4.24 -8.72
C TRP A 35 7.05 -4.05 -7.21
N VAL A 36 6.03 -4.38 -6.43
CA VAL A 36 6.10 -4.30 -4.95
C VAL A 36 7.28 -5.13 -4.44
N ARG A 37 7.45 -6.34 -4.96
CA ARG A 37 8.56 -7.22 -4.58
C ARG A 37 9.92 -6.62 -4.93
N ARG A 38 10.04 -6.00 -6.11
CA ARG A 38 11.29 -5.33 -6.51
C ARG A 38 11.63 -4.19 -5.55
N VAL A 39 10.63 -3.36 -5.22
CA VAL A 39 10.83 -2.24 -4.30
C VAL A 39 11.25 -2.74 -2.93
N ALA A 40 10.53 -3.72 -2.38
CA ALA A 40 10.86 -4.31 -1.08
C ALA A 40 12.30 -4.85 -1.05
N ALA A 41 12.72 -5.50 -2.12
CA ALA A 41 14.07 -6.08 -2.23
C ALA A 41 15.15 -5.01 -2.14
N THR A 42 14.90 -3.78 -2.63
CA THR A 42 15.89 -2.69 -2.54
C THR A 42 16.14 -2.27 -1.08
N TYR A 43 15.24 -2.63 -0.16
CA TYR A 43 15.39 -2.37 1.28
C TYR A 43 15.77 -3.64 2.04
N GLY A 44 16.12 -4.72 1.35
CA GLY A 44 16.47 -5.98 1.99
C GLY A 44 15.26 -6.69 2.61
N LYS A 45 14.07 -6.43 2.11
CA LYS A 45 12.82 -6.98 2.64
C LYS A 45 12.21 -8.00 1.70
N GLU A 46 11.47 -8.94 2.29
CA GLU A 46 10.65 -9.90 1.56
C GLU A 46 9.19 -9.52 1.76
N VAL A 47 8.36 -9.81 0.76
CA VAL A 47 6.92 -9.60 0.84
C VAL A 47 6.28 -10.84 1.42
N GLY A 48 5.61 -10.69 2.57
CA GLY A 48 4.81 -11.74 3.18
C GLY A 48 3.34 -11.61 2.80
N GLU A 49 2.47 -11.64 3.79
CA GLU A 49 1.03 -11.52 3.57
C GLU A 49 0.62 -10.05 3.58
N ILE A 50 0.28 -9.51 2.42
CA ILE A 50 -0.16 -8.13 2.26
C ILE A 50 -1.53 -8.13 1.59
N ALA A 51 -2.49 -7.42 2.19
CA ALA A 51 -3.81 -7.24 1.61
C ALA A 51 -3.99 -5.77 1.21
N TYR A 52 -4.23 -5.52 -0.07
CA TYR A 52 -4.73 -4.22 -0.53
C TYR A 52 -6.25 -4.27 -0.49
N ILE A 53 -6.86 -3.27 0.13
CA ILE A 53 -8.31 -3.12 0.17
C ILE A 53 -8.65 -1.75 -0.42
N PHE A 54 -9.04 -1.73 -1.69
CA PHE A 54 -9.50 -0.51 -2.34
C PHE A 54 -10.93 -0.24 -1.92
N CYS A 55 -11.22 0.98 -1.52
CA CYS A 55 -12.51 1.35 -0.96
C CYS A 55 -12.89 2.78 -1.34
N ASP A 56 -14.05 3.24 -0.86
CA ASP A 56 -14.50 4.61 -1.00
C ASP A 56 -14.17 5.43 0.25
N ASP A 57 -14.45 6.73 0.21
CA ASP A 57 -14.20 7.65 1.32
C ASP A 57 -15.01 7.26 2.56
N GLU A 58 -16.24 6.78 2.38
CA GLU A 58 -17.09 6.37 3.50
C GLU A 58 -16.44 5.23 4.28
N LYS A 59 -15.94 4.23 3.58
CA LYS A 59 -15.30 3.08 4.21
C LYS A 59 -14.00 3.46 4.91
N ILE A 60 -13.16 4.29 4.29
CA ILE A 60 -11.89 4.66 4.90
C ILE A 60 -12.10 5.56 6.13
N LEU A 61 -13.14 6.40 6.11
CA LEU A 61 -13.53 7.18 7.28
C LEU A 61 -13.98 6.27 8.43
N GLU A 62 -14.78 5.25 8.12
CA GLU A 62 -15.22 4.24 9.09
C GLU A 62 -14.03 3.54 9.74
N VAL A 63 -13.07 3.10 8.94
CA VAL A 63 -11.84 2.44 9.42
C VAL A 63 -11.04 3.39 10.32
N ASN A 64 -10.91 4.64 9.90
CA ASN A 64 -10.18 5.66 10.67
C ASN A 64 -10.83 5.91 12.04
N GLN A 65 -12.15 6.02 12.07
CA GLN A 65 -12.90 6.21 13.32
C GLN A 65 -12.81 4.99 14.23
N GLN A 66 -13.01 3.80 13.67
CA GLN A 66 -13.12 2.58 14.44
C GLN A 66 -11.78 2.11 15.01
N TYR A 67 -10.70 2.22 14.26
CA TYR A 67 -9.41 1.63 14.64
C TYR A 67 -8.36 2.64 15.06
N LEU A 68 -8.44 3.89 14.57
CA LEU A 68 -7.42 4.90 14.85
C LEU A 68 -7.98 6.10 15.65
N ASN A 69 -9.27 6.08 15.95
CA ASN A 69 -9.96 7.14 16.66
C ASN A 69 -9.78 8.52 15.99
N HIS A 70 -9.68 8.53 14.67
CA HIS A 70 -9.59 9.73 13.84
C HIS A 70 -10.90 9.93 13.09
N ASP A 71 -11.30 11.18 12.86
CA ASP A 71 -12.55 11.52 12.18
C ASP A 71 -12.25 12.40 10.96
N TYR A 72 -11.44 11.87 10.03
CA TYR A 72 -11.12 12.57 8.79
C TYR A 72 -10.84 11.57 7.66
N TYR A 73 -10.93 12.05 6.44
CA TYR A 73 -10.61 11.28 5.24
C TYR A 73 -9.10 11.26 5.03
N THR A 74 -8.61 10.14 4.50
CA THR A 74 -7.21 9.98 4.09
C THR A 74 -7.17 9.11 2.83
N ASP A 75 -6.04 9.13 2.12
CA ASP A 75 -5.88 8.29 0.93
C ASP A 75 -5.53 6.84 1.28
N ILE A 76 -4.79 6.62 2.36
CA ILE A 76 -4.35 5.28 2.76
C ILE A 76 -4.29 5.14 4.28
N ILE A 77 -4.67 3.96 4.76
CA ILE A 77 -4.43 3.53 6.15
C ILE A 77 -3.65 2.24 6.09
N THR A 78 -2.53 2.20 6.79
CA THR A 78 -1.62 1.05 6.83
C THR A 78 -1.65 0.41 8.20
N PHE A 79 -2.08 -0.87 8.26
CA PHE A 79 -1.92 -1.70 9.46
C PHE A 79 -0.69 -2.57 9.26
N ASP A 80 0.33 -2.34 10.06
CA ASP A 80 1.65 -2.94 9.92
C ASP A 80 1.79 -4.16 10.83
N TYR A 81 1.90 -5.35 10.23
CA TYR A 81 2.13 -6.61 10.93
C TYR A 81 3.50 -7.19 10.59
N THR A 82 4.40 -6.37 10.07
CA THR A 82 5.73 -6.78 9.63
C THR A 82 6.52 -7.40 10.79
N GLU A 83 7.16 -8.53 10.52
CA GLU A 83 8.05 -9.20 11.47
C GLU A 83 9.44 -9.36 10.83
N GLY A 84 10.44 -8.75 11.43
CA GLY A 84 11.80 -8.78 10.92
C GLY A 84 11.87 -8.20 9.51
N ASN A 85 12.33 -8.99 8.55
CA ASN A 85 12.47 -8.58 7.16
C ASN A 85 11.29 -8.98 6.28
N VAL A 86 10.22 -9.54 6.87
CA VAL A 86 9.05 -9.99 6.13
C VAL A 86 7.93 -8.97 6.28
N LEU A 87 7.62 -8.27 5.20
CA LEU A 87 6.56 -7.26 5.19
C LEU A 87 5.19 -7.93 5.24
N SER A 88 4.34 -7.45 6.16
CA SER A 88 2.99 -7.94 6.31
C SER A 88 2.09 -6.79 6.74
N GLY A 89 0.89 -6.73 6.20
CA GLY A 89 -0.04 -5.67 6.58
C GLY A 89 -1.30 -5.62 5.75
N ASP A 90 -2.23 -4.77 6.21
CA ASP A 90 -3.45 -4.43 5.49
C ASP A 90 -3.37 -2.96 5.08
N LEU A 91 -3.60 -2.70 3.80
CA LEU A 91 -3.48 -1.38 3.21
C LEU A 91 -4.84 -0.97 2.64
N PHE A 92 -5.56 -0.10 3.36
CA PHE A 92 -6.83 0.44 2.89
C PHE A 92 -6.56 1.70 2.08
N ILE A 93 -7.01 1.72 0.83
CA ILE A 93 -6.79 2.85 -0.08
C ILE A 93 -8.13 3.38 -0.56
N SER A 94 -8.42 4.66 -0.31
CA SER A 94 -9.62 5.30 -0.82
C SER A 94 -9.38 5.78 -2.24
N LEU A 95 -10.10 5.17 -3.20
CA LEU A 95 -10.00 5.58 -4.60
C LEU A 95 -10.56 6.99 -4.83
N ASP A 96 -11.54 7.41 -4.01
CA ASP A 96 -12.09 8.77 -4.09
C ASP A 96 -11.03 9.80 -3.75
N THR A 97 -10.32 9.59 -2.65
CA THR A 97 -9.27 10.53 -2.20
C THR A 97 -8.06 10.49 -3.15
N VAL A 98 -7.71 9.32 -3.69
CA VAL A 98 -6.65 9.23 -4.71
C VAL A 98 -7.01 10.10 -5.91
N ARG A 99 -8.27 10.04 -6.37
CA ARG A 99 -8.73 10.84 -7.51
C ARG A 99 -8.64 12.33 -7.22
N THR A 100 -9.11 12.75 -6.04
CA THR A 100 -9.05 14.16 -5.62
C THR A 100 -7.61 14.64 -5.53
N ASN A 101 -6.72 13.83 -4.95
CA ASN A 101 -5.30 14.17 -4.84
C ASN A 101 -4.63 14.31 -6.21
N ALA A 102 -4.98 13.42 -7.16
CA ALA A 102 -4.45 13.49 -8.52
C ALA A 102 -4.84 14.81 -9.18
N GLU A 103 -6.10 15.22 -9.03
CA GLU A 103 -6.59 16.49 -9.55
C GLU A 103 -5.84 17.68 -8.95
N GLN A 104 -5.66 17.68 -7.63
CA GLN A 104 -4.96 18.77 -6.92
C GLN A 104 -3.49 18.85 -7.30
N ARG A 105 -2.85 17.72 -7.58
CA ARG A 105 -1.45 17.65 -7.99
C ARG A 105 -1.26 17.85 -9.49
N ASN A 106 -2.35 17.90 -10.23
CA ASN A 106 -2.35 18.01 -11.69
C ASN A 106 -1.57 16.87 -12.36
N ILE A 107 -1.78 15.66 -11.86
CA ILE A 107 -1.22 14.43 -12.42
C ILE A 107 -2.34 13.44 -12.73
N SER A 108 -2.05 12.38 -13.47
CA SER A 108 -3.04 11.38 -13.80
C SER A 108 -3.47 10.60 -12.56
N TYR A 109 -4.69 10.10 -12.58
CA TYR A 109 -5.22 9.20 -11.56
C TYR A 109 -4.31 8.00 -11.36
N ARG A 110 -3.84 7.39 -12.45
CA ARG A 110 -2.96 6.21 -12.39
C ARG A 110 -1.62 6.53 -11.72
N GLU A 111 -1.06 7.70 -11.99
CA GLU A 111 0.21 8.11 -11.38
C GLU A 111 0.06 8.29 -9.88
N GLU A 112 -1.02 8.92 -9.44
CA GLU A 112 -1.27 9.07 -8.00
C GLU A 112 -1.61 7.73 -7.34
N LEU A 113 -2.38 6.88 -8.01
CA LEU A 113 -2.70 5.55 -7.50
C LEU A 113 -1.44 4.73 -7.27
N ASP A 114 -0.53 4.70 -8.24
CA ASP A 114 0.73 3.98 -8.09
C ASP A 114 1.56 4.53 -6.93
N ARG A 115 1.57 5.85 -6.76
CA ARG A 115 2.29 6.51 -5.65
C ARG A 115 1.72 6.07 -4.30
N VAL A 116 0.40 6.04 -4.16
CA VAL A 116 -0.25 5.63 -2.91
C VAL A 116 -0.03 4.15 -2.64
N ILE A 117 -0.13 3.31 -3.67
CA ILE A 117 0.13 1.87 -3.55
C ILE A 117 1.52 1.62 -2.98
N ILE A 118 2.54 2.31 -3.50
CA ILE A 118 3.91 2.07 -3.05
C ILE A 118 4.24 2.77 -1.73
N HIS A 119 3.55 3.87 -1.43
CA HIS A 119 3.70 4.58 -0.16
C HIS A 119 3.49 3.64 1.03
N GLY A 120 2.43 2.83 1.00
CA GLY A 120 2.15 1.86 2.05
C GLY A 120 3.27 0.83 2.21
N ILE A 121 3.83 0.36 1.11
CA ILE A 121 4.95 -0.58 1.14
C ILE A 121 6.19 0.06 1.76
N LEU A 122 6.48 1.31 1.42
CA LEU A 122 7.62 2.04 1.99
C LEU A 122 7.45 2.24 3.48
N HIS A 123 6.23 2.48 3.94
CA HIS A 123 5.90 2.52 5.37
C HIS A 123 6.23 1.18 6.05
N LEU A 124 5.84 0.07 5.45
CA LEU A 124 6.16 -1.26 5.98
C LEU A 124 7.67 -1.51 6.02
N CYS A 125 8.42 -0.89 5.11
CA CYS A 125 9.88 -0.96 5.09
C CYS A 125 10.54 -0.09 6.16
N GLY A 126 9.76 0.69 6.91
CA GLY A 126 10.27 1.50 8.00
C GLY A 126 10.51 2.96 7.65
N ILE A 127 10.06 3.43 6.49
CA ILE A 127 10.19 4.83 6.10
C ILE A 127 8.99 5.60 6.67
N ASN A 128 9.28 6.62 7.49
CA ASN A 128 8.25 7.46 8.10
C ASN A 128 8.04 8.73 7.29
N ASP A 129 6.92 9.42 7.53
CA ASP A 129 6.56 10.62 6.76
C ASP A 129 6.04 11.79 7.61
N LYS A 130 5.95 11.64 8.92
CA LYS A 130 5.34 12.65 9.80
C LYS A 130 6.32 13.47 10.62
N GLY A 131 7.56 13.03 10.78
CA GLY A 131 8.57 13.74 11.54
C GLY A 131 9.27 14.82 10.72
N PRO A 132 10.09 15.65 11.36
CA PRO A 132 10.84 16.70 10.64
C PRO A 132 11.73 16.11 9.54
N GLY A 133 11.56 16.60 8.31
CA GLY A 133 12.31 16.13 7.14
C GLY A 133 11.87 14.77 6.60
N GLU A 134 11.01 14.05 7.28
CA GLU A 134 10.61 12.69 6.87
C GLU A 134 9.71 12.70 5.64
N ARG A 135 8.89 13.73 5.47
CA ARG A 135 8.03 13.85 4.29
C ARG A 135 8.86 13.91 3.01
N GLN A 136 9.94 14.67 3.02
CA GLN A 136 10.84 14.79 1.86
C GLN A 136 11.54 13.46 1.58
N LEU A 137 11.94 12.74 2.63
CA LEU A 137 12.55 11.43 2.49
C LEU A 137 11.57 10.41 1.90
N MET A 138 10.32 10.44 2.36
CA MET A 138 9.28 9.57 1.83
C MET A 138 9.00 9.90 0.36
N GLU A 139 8.88 11.17 0.01
CA GLU A 139 8.65 11.58 -1.37
C GLU A 139 9.79 11.14 -2.29
N ALA A 140 11.02 11.29 -1.85
CA ALA A 140 12.19 10.81 -2.60
C ALA A 140 12.16 9.30 -2.78
N ALA A 141 11.77 8.56 -1.73
CA ALA A 141 11.63 7.11 -1.80
C ALA A 141 10.51 6.69 -2.77
N GLU A 142 9.39 7.41 -2.75
CA GLU A 142 8.29 7.17 -3.69
C GLU A 142 8.74 7.38 -5.13
N ASN A 143 9.42 8.49 -5.40
CA ASN A 143 9.92 8.80 -6.75
C ASN A 143 10.87 7.72 -7.26
N LYS A 144 11.77 7.26 -6.40
CA LYS A 144 12.69 6.17 -6.73
C LYS A 144 11.96 4.87 -7.00
N ALA A 145 10.96 4.54 -6.18
CA ALA A 145 10.15 3.34 -6.34
C ALA A 145 9.34 3.37 -7.64
N LEU A 146 8.78 4.52 -7.99
CA LEU A 146 8.03 4.69 -9.23
C LEU A 146 8.89 4.41 -10.47
N ASN A 147 10.19 4.70 -10.39
CA ASN A 147 11.12 4.41 -11.49
C ASN A 147 11.39 2.91 -11.67
N LEU A 148 11.00 2.09 -10.69
CA LEU A 148 11.16 0.63 -10.76
C LEU A 148 9.94 -0.08 -11.36
N ARG A 149 8.92 0.66 -11.79
CA ARG A 149 7.75 0.08 -12.45
C ARG A 149 8.16 -0.52 -13.80
N ASP A 150 7.41 -1.54 -14.22
CA ASP A 150 7.58 -2.09 -15.58
C ASP A 150 7.31 -1.00 -16.62
N LYS A 151 8.16 -0.94 -17.63
CA LYS A 151 8.05 0.02 -18.72
C LYS A 151 7.27 -0.56 -19.92
N ALA A 152 6.58 -1.64 -19.69
CA ALA A 152 5.82 -2.30 -20.76
C ALA A 152 4.57 -1.51 -21.15
#